data_7c3be772a31c35b635b754bf81d2ef8f
#
_entry.id   7c3be772a31c35b635b754bf81d2ef8f
#
_cell.length_a   1.000
_cell.length_b   1.000
_cell.length_c   1.000
_cell.angle_alpha   90.00
_cell.angle_beta   90.00
_cell.angle_gamma   90.00
#
_symmetry.space_group_name_H-M   'P 1'
#
loop_
_entity.id
_entity.type
_entity.pdbx_description
1 polymer ?
#
loop_
_entity_poly.entity_id
_entity_poly.type
_entity_poly.pdbx_seq_one_letter_code
_entity_poly.pdbx_strand_id
1 'polypeptide(L)'
;MSKSYLDVALERRDAVKAEMDAVLEAVAAESRTDLTAEETEKVDALVEEARALDAKIEKFTTQAAADAKVAEMRSSVAAVITPKVGGATVTREARTYNPEAGVSFVKDVFNAQVRGDYSAQERLARHTREESIERRDADTSNFAGLVVPQYLVDLAAPFARAGRPTADFATSKHALPASGMTLNISRMTTGTSTAVQETQNTAVSNTDSDDTLLSIPVRTIAGQQDLSKQAIERGTGIDTFVVADLIRSWHTTLDNQCLNGAGTSGTILGLDGSGGNAITYTSASPTVILLYPKLADAVQQIQTNAFQNPTQWVMHPRRLAYLLAQVDSSGRPLVVPNAQGPYNQIAAAAGSGASSYGNSGYSLMGLPIVTDANVTTTAGAGSNQDKIYCVAAPEMHL
;
A
#
# COMPACT_ATOMS: atom_id res chain seq x y z
N MET A 1 35.07 -32.00 8.46
CA MET A 1 33.73 -31.53 8.87
C MET A 1 33.90 -30.87 10.22
N SER A 2 33.46 -29.64 10.43
CA SER A 2 33.51 -29.00 11.74
C SER A 2 32.52 -29.71 12.66
N LYS A 3 32.97 -30.10 13.87
CA LYS A 3 32.07 -30.70 14.89
C LYS A 3 30.96 -29.72 15.23
N SER A 4 29.79 -30.26 15.45
CA SER A 4 28.67 -29.44 15.95
C SER A 4 28.94 -28.92 17.37
N TYR A 5 28.46 -27.75 17.72
CA TYR A 5 28.56 -27.24 19.10
C TYR A 5 27.92 -28.20 20.12
N LEU A 6 26.91 -28.96 19.73
CA LEU A 6 26.31 -30.02 20.54
C LEU A 6 27.31 -31.15 20.80
N ASP A 7 28.03 -31.60 19.75
CA ASP A 7 29.02 -32.67 19.89
C ASP A 7 30.14 -32.26 20.80
N VAL A 8 30.63 -31.00 20.68
CA VAL A 8 31.65 -30.43 21.56
C VAL A 8 31.18 -30.35 23.02
N ALA A 9 29.92 -29.98 23.26
CA ALA A 9 29.37 -29.90 24.61
C ALA A 9 29.22 -31.31 25.22
N LEU A 10 28.81 -32.31 24.44
CA LEU A 10 28.70 -33.69 24.87
C LEU A 10 30.09 -34.28 25.20
N GLU A 11 31.09 -34.09 24.32
CA GLU A 11 32.48 -34.55 24.58
C GLU A 11 33.03 -33.91 25.87
N ARG A 12 32.80 -32.62 26.12
CA ARG A 12 33.29 -31.97 27.34
C ARG A 12 32.56 -32.48 28.58
N ARG A 13 31.23 -32.72 28.49
CA ARG A 13 30.47 -33.33 29.61
C ARG A 13 30.99 -34.73 29.98
N ASP A 14 31.28 -35.53 28.96
CA ASP A 14 31.80 -36.89 29.19
C ASP A 14 33.24 -36.83 29.79
N ALA A 15 34.07 -35.85 29.40
CA ALA A 15 35.38 -35.62 30.01
C ALA A 15 35.27 -35.19 31.48
N VAL A 16 34.35 -34.25 31.81
CA VAL A 16 34.08 -33.81 33.20
C VAL A 16 33.60 -34.97 34.07
N LYS A 17 32.76 -35.85 33.52
CA LYS A 17 32.30 -37.04 34.22
C LYS A 17 33.44 -38.03 34.48
N ALA A 18 34.32 -38.26 33.49
CA ALA A 18 35.48 -39.10 33.65
C ALA A 18 36.48 -38.55 34.70
N GLU A 19 36.67 -37.22 34.75
CA GLU A 19 37.48 -36.56 35.77
C GLU A 19 36.88 -36.74 37.17
N MET A 20 35.57 -36.64 37.34
CA MET A 20 34.86 -36.86 38.58
C MET A 20 34.97 -38.34 39.03
N ASP A 21 34.75 -39.28 38.10
CA ASP A 21 34.86 -40.70 38.38
C ASP A 21 36.31 -41.07 38.79
N ALA A 22 37.34 -40.46 38.17
CA ALA A 22 38.72 -40.67 38.53
C ALA A 22 39.07 -40.19 39.96
N VAL A 23 38.49 -39.08 40.43
CA VAL A 23 38.65 -38.59 41.78
C VAL A 23 38.01 -39.57 42.78
N LEU A 24 36.77 -40.04 42.45
CA LEU A 24 36.09 -41.02 43.28
C LEU A 24 36.76 -42.37 43.36
N GLU A 25 37.33 -42.86 42.24
CA GLU A 25 38.11 -44.09 42.17
C GLU A 25 39.40 -43.98 43.01
N ALA A 26 40.10 -42.83 42.99
CA ALA A 26 41.27 -42.58 43.77
C ALA A 26 40.97 -42.66 45.29
N VAL A 27 39.86 -42.07 45.71
CA VAL A 27 39.40 -42.15 47.12
C VAL A 27 39.02 -43.59 47.52
N ALA A 28 38.39 -44.33 46.62
CA ALA A 28 38.05 -45.73 46.83
C ALA A 28 39.29 -46.62 46.92
N ALA A 29 40.32 -46.39 46.10
CA ALA A 29 41.61 -47.11 46.14
C ALA A 29 42.36 -46.92 47.46
N GLU A 30 42.19 -45.76 48.09
CA GLU A 30 42.78 -45.48 49.40
C GLU A 30 41.91 -46.01 50.58
N SER A 31 40.81 -46.73 50.26
CA SER A 31 39.89 -47.31 51.25
C SER A 31 39.33 -46.28 52.23
N ARG A 32 39.22 -45.03 51.82
CA ARG A 32 38.61 -43.91 52.57
C ARG A 32 37.16 -43.80 52.23
N THR A 33 36.36 -43.47 53.20
CA THR A 33 34.92 -43.21 53.03
C THR A 33 34.58 -41.71 52.88
N ASP A 34 35.49 -40.84 53.30
CA ASP A 34 35.29 -39.40 53.33
C ASP A 34 36.30 -38.69 52.42
N LEU A 35 35.82 -37.72 51.67
CA LEU A 35 36.65 -36.85 50.83
C LEU A 35 37.39 -35.82 51.66
N THR A 36 38.59 -35.49 51.27
CA THR A 36 39.30 -34.34 51.87
C THR A 36 38.67 -33.02 51.43
N ALA A 37 38.95 -31.93 52.12
CA ALA A 37 38.41 -30.61 51.77
C ALA A 37 38.80 -30.18 50.37
N GLU A 38 40.00 -30.50 49.88
CA GLU A 38 40.45 -30.17 48.53
C GLU A 38 39.80 -31.05 47.45
N GLU A 39 39.51 -32.31 47.74
CA GLU A 39 38.78 -33.22 46.86
C GLU A 39 37.31 -32.83 46.76
N THR A 40 36.68 -32.42 47.89
CA THR A 40 35.32 -31.94 47.91
C THR A 40 35.17 -30.69 47.04
N GLU A 41 36.06 -29.72 47.16
CA GLU A 41 36.05 -28.48 46.38
C GLU A 41 36.18 -28.78 44.88
N LYS A 42 37.06 -29.76 44.50
CA LYS A 42 37.19 -30.21 43.11
C LYS A 42 35.94 -30.91 42.59
N VAL A 43 35.36 -31.79 43.35
CA VAL A 43 34.11 -32.49 42.97
C VAL A 43 32.97 -31.50 42.84
N ASP A 44 32.79 -30.54 43.77
CA ASP A 44 31.78 -29.51 43.70
C ASP A 44 31.95 -28.63 42.46
N ALA A 45 33.21 -28.25 42.09
CA ALA A 45 33.47 -27.48 40.90
C ALA A 45 33.13 -28.29 39.61
N LEU A 46 33.44 -29.58 39.57
CA LEU A 46 33.08 -30.44 38.44
C LEU A 46 31.56 -30.68 38.33
N VAL A 47 30.88 -30.79 39.43
CA VAL A 47 29.40 -30.88 39.46
C VAL A 47 28.72 -29.62 38.93
N GLU A 48 29.24 -28.44 39.33
CA GLU A 48 28.70 -27.17 38.79
C GLU A 48 29.00 -27.02 37.27
N GLU A 49 30.20 -27.42 36.82
CA GLU A 49 30.51 -27.44 35.38
C GLU A 49 29.61 -28.42 34.62
N ALA A 50 29.39 -29.63 35.17
CA ALA A 50 28.48 -30.61 34.57
C ALA A 50 27.04 -30.07 34.46
N ARG A 51 26.51 -29.43 35.49
CA ARG A 51 25.18 -28.79 35.47
C ARG A 51 25.11 -27.68 34.42
N ALA A 52 26.12 -26.86 34.29
CA ALA A 52 26.17 -25.80 33.29
C ALA A 52 26.24 -26.35 31.87
N LEU A 53 26.89 -27.49 31.66
CA LEU A 53 26.96 -28.21 30.38
C LEU A 53 25.61 -28.88 30.06
N ASP A 54 24.98 -29.53 31.03
CA ASP A 54 23.67 -30.15 30.85
C ASP A 54 22.62 -29.11 30.45
N ALA A 55 22.58 -27.95 31.08
CA ALA A 55 21.69 -26.86 30.71
C ALA A 55 21.94 -26.30 29.27
N LYS A 56 23.20 -26.34 28.82
CA LYS A 56 23.55 -25.95 27.43
C LYS A 56 23.13 -27.05 26.44
N ILE A 57 23.35 -28.31 26.75
CA ILE A 57 22.99 -29.46 25.94
C ILE A 57 21.45 -29.50 25.76
N GLU A 58 20.68 -29.27 26.83
CA GLU A 58 19.20 -29.22 26.77
C GLU A 58 18.72 -28.10 25.83
N LYS A 59 19.33 -26.92 25.90
CA LYS A 59 19.01 -25.81 24.97
C LYS A 59 19.34 -26.16 23.54
N PHE A 60 20.49 -26.76 23.29
CA PHE A 60 20.89 -27.11 21.92
C PHE A 60 20.07 -28.28 21.34
N THR A 61 19.69 -29.23 22.16
CA THR A 61 18.79 -30.34 21.73
C THR A 61 17.39 -29.84 21.42
N THR A 62 16.85 -28.94 22.24
CA THR A 62 15.53 -28.32 21.97
C THR A 62 15.56 -27.47 20.72
N GLN A 63 16.63 -26.73 20.50
CA GLN A 63 16.80 -25.93 19.29
C GLN A 63 16.98 -26.81 18.04
N ALA A 64 17.78 -27.85 18.10
CA ALA A 64 17.97 -28.80 17.01
C ALA A 64 16.64 -29.52 16.65
N ALA A 65 15.83 -29.86 17.65
CA ALA A 65 14.51 -30.45 17.44
C ALA A 65 13.54 -29.46 16.78
N ALA A 66 13.62 -28.18 17.16
CA ALA A 66 12.83 -27.12 16.52
C ALA A 66 13.26 -26.90 15.06
N ASP A 67 14.57 -26.85 14.80
CA ASP A 67 15.10 -26.69 13.46
C ASP A 67 14.77 -27.89 12.55
N ALA A 68 14.78 -29.11 13.08
CA ALA A 68 14.34 -30.30 12.37
C ALA A 68 12.86 -30.22 11.97
N LYS A 69 11.99 -29.79 12.88
CA LYS A 69 10.57 -29.57 12.57
C LYS A 69 10.36 -28.50 11.50
N VAL A 70 11.13 -27.40 11.56
CA VAL A 70 11.09 -26.35 10.52
C VAL A 70 11.58 -26.90 9.19
N ALA A 71 12.62 -27.73 9.16
CA ALA A 71 13.10 -28.36 7.94
C ALA A 71 12.09 -29.33 7.36
N GLU A 72 11.41 -30.12 8.21
CA GLU A 72 10.33 -31.01 7.80
C GLU A 72 9.13 -30.24 7.23
N MET A 73 8.72 -29.15 7.88
CA MET A 73 7.67 -28.27 7.35
C MET A 73 8.08 -27.62 6.03
N ARG A 74 9.34 -27.19 5.88
CA ARG A 74 9.83 -26.65 4.60
C ARG A 74 9.83 -27.69 3.51
N SER A 75 10.21 -28.92 3.80
CA SER A 75 10.18 -30.02 2.82
C SER A 75 8.76 -30.40 2.41
N SER A 76 7.82 -30.42 3.37
CA SER A 76 6.41 -30.66 3.07
C SER A 76 5.79 -29.55 2.22
N VAL A 77 6.10 -28.28 2.53
CA VAL A 77 5.66 -27.13 1.73
C VAL A 77 6.31 -27.15 0.35
N ALA A 78 7.60 -27.46 0.25
CA ALA A 78 8.28 -27.60 -1.03
C ALA A 78 7.70 -28.75 -1.88
N ALA A 79 7.28 -29.84 -1.24
CA ALA A 79 6.62 -30.94 -1.94
C ALA A 79 5.22 -30.57 -2.46
N VAL A 80 4.55 -29.62 -1.80
CA VAL A 80 3.23 -29.10 -2.24
C VAL A 80 3.37 -28.03 -3.32
N ILE A 81 4.45 -27.22 -3.26
CA ILE A 81 4.67 -26.09 -4.19
C ILE A 81 5.37 -26.56 -5.48
N THR A 82 6.15 -27.64 -5.45
CA THR A 82 6.62 -28.25 -6.70
C THR A 82 5.43 -28.96 -7.37
N PRO A 83 4.87 -28.38 -8.46
CA PRO A 83 3.94 -29.16 -9.25
C PRO A 83 4.73 -30.41 -9.66
N LYS A 84 4.24 -31.60 -9.36
CA LYS A 84 4.66 -32.81 -10.02
C LYS A 84 4.33 -32.63 -11.49
N VAL A 85 5.19 -31.93 -12.21
CA VAL A 85 5.26 -32.08 -13.65
C VAL A 85 5.76 -33.50 -13.83
N GLY A 86 4.82 -34.43 -13.87
CA GLY A 86 5.09 -35.73 -14.41
C GLY A 86 5.69 -35.46 -15.78
N GLY A 87 6.96 -35.72 -15.91
CA GLY A 87 7.64 -35.65 -17.21
C GLY A 87 7.01 -36.67 -18.16
N ALA A 88 5.84 -36.32 -18.69
CA ALA A 88 5.42 -36.87 -19.96
C ALA A 88 6.36 -36.21 -20.98
N THR A 89 7.40 -36.90 -21.34
CA THR A 89 8.23 -36.55 -22.51
C THR A 89 7.37 -36.80 -23.74
N VAL A 90 6.52 -35.82 -24.05
CA VAL A 90 5.79 -35.81 -25.32
C VAL A 90 6.80 -35.42 -26.38
N THR A 91 7.38 -36.40 -27.04
CA THR A 91 8.37 -36.20 -28.11
C THR A 91 7.78 -35.58 -29.35
N ARG A 92 6.47 -35.64 -29.53
CA ARG A 92 5.73 -34.92 -30.59
C ARG A 92 4.23 -34.99 -30.35
N GLU A 93 3.61 -33.87 -30.13
CA GLU A 93 2.15 -33.75 -30.13
C GLU A 93 1.66 -33.68 -31.57
N ALA A 94 0.64 -34.47 -31.93
CA ALA A 94 0.09 -34.42 -33.29
C ALA A 94 -0.55 -33.04 -33.52
N ARG A 95 -0.23 -32.41 -34.66
CA ARG A 95 -0.81 -31.10 -35.04
C ARG A 95 -2.32 -31.18 -35.08
N THR A 96 -2.99 -30.14 -34.63
CA THR A 96 -4.45 -30.04 -34.59
C THR A 96 -5.05 -30.22 -36.01
N TYR A 97 -4.41 -29.68 -37.04
CA TYR A 97 -4.80 -29.87 -38.44
C TYR A 97 -3.75 -30.70 -39.16
N ASN A 98 -3.98 -32.00 -39.15
CA ASN A 98 -3.19 -32.98 -39.88
C ASN A 98 -4.08 -33.59 -41.03
N PRO A 99 -3.54 -33.90 -42.19
CA PRO A 99 -4.29 -34.57 -43.27
C PRO A 99 -4.99 -35.86 -42.84
N GLU A 100 -4.45 -36.54 -41.82
CA GLU A 100 -5.01 -37.77 -41.26
C GLU A 100 -6.13 -37.56 -40.22
N ALA A 101 -6.24 -36.35 -39.65
CA ALA A 101 -7.22 -36.06 -38.62
C ALA A 101 -8.64 -35.79 -39.14
N GLY A 102 -8.85 -35.73 -40.45
CA GLY A 102 -10.18 -35.55 -41.05
C GLY A 102 -10.86 -34.20 -40.77
N VAL A 103 -10.15 -33.27 -40.11
CA VAL A 103 -10.66 -31.97 -39.70
C VAL A 103 -10.06 -30.88 -40.61
N SER A 104 -10.90 -30.05 -41.19
CA SER A 104 -10.47 -28.97 -42.11
C SER A 104 -10.47 -27.63 -41.36
N PHE A 105 -9.32 -26.93 -41.39
CA PHE A 105 -9.15 -25.57 -40.87
C PHE A 105 -10.21 -24.58 -41.38
N VAL A 106 -10.47 -24.61 -42.71
CA VAL A 106 -11.46 -23.71 -43.33
C VAL A 106 -12.88 -24.00 -42.83
N LYS A 107 -13.23 -25.27 -42.63
CA LYS A 107 -14.54 -25.65 -42.06
C LYS A 107 -14.68 -25.19 -40.61
N ASP A 108 -13.62 -25.29 -39.84
CA ASP A 108 -13.64 -24.86 -38.45
C ASP A 108 -13.70 -23.33 -38.30
N VAL A 109 -13.02 -22.57 -39.17
CA VAL A 109 -13.17 -21.11 -39.24
C VAL A 109 -14.62 -20.74 -39.55
N PHE A 110 -15.23 -21.40 -40.55
CA PHE A 110 -16.63 -21.18 -40.91
C PHE A 110 -17.59 -21.55 -39.79
N ASN A 111 -17.41 -22.71 -39.16
CA ASN A 111 -18.26 -23.18 -38.05
C ASN A 111 -18.12 -22.31 -36.80
N ALA A 112 -16.92 -21.83 -36.48
CA ALA A 112 -16.68 -20.93 -35.36
C ALA A 112 -17.33 -19.56 -35.59
N GLN A 113 -17.23 -18.99 -36.80
CA GLN A 113 -17.75 -17.65 -37.08
C GLN A 113 -19.24 -17.61 -37.39
N VAL A 114 -19.76 -18.60 -38.12
CA VAL A 114 -21.15 -18.59 -38.61
C VAL A 114 -22.09 -19.38 -37.68
N ARG A 115 -21.61 -20.51 -37.14
CA ARG A 115 -22.41 -21.39 -36.29
C ARG A 115 -22.15 -21.30 -34.81
N GLY A 116 -21.11 -20.58 -34.40
CA GLY A 116 -20.72 -20.45 -33.02
C GLY A 116 -20.26 -21.76 -32.37
N ASP A 117 -19.76 -22.71 -33.18
CA ASP A 117 -19.35 -24.01 -32.71
C ASP A 117 -18.13 -23.89 -31.77
N TYR A 118 -18.35 -24.21 -30.50
CA TYR A 118 -17.32 -24.12 -29.48
C TYR A 118 -16.14 -25.07 -29.71
N SER A 119 -16.41 -26.27 -30.25
CA SER A 119 -15.38 -27.26 -30.52
C SER A 119 -14.45 -26.80 -31.69
N ALA A 120 -14.99 -26.07 -32.65
CA ALA A 120 -14.22 -25.44 -33.72
C ALA A 120 -13.37 -24.28 -33.22
N GLN A 121 -13.91 -23.47 -32.29
CA GLN A 121 -13.17 -22.38 -31.63
C GLN A 121 -11.98 -22.90 -30.80
N GLU A 122 -12.19 -23.99 -30.07
CA GLU A 122 -11.14 -24.61 -29.28
C GLU A 122 -10.00 -25.16 -30.16
N ARG A 123 -10.32 -25.82 -31.26
CA ARG A 123 -9.32 -26.31 -32.23
C ARG A 123 -8.55 -25.17 -32.89
N LEU A 124 -9.22 -24.07 -33.25
CA LEU A 124 -8.56 -22.88 -33.77
C LEU A 124 -7.63 -22.22 -32.74
N ALA A 125 -8.06 -22.11 -31.51
CA ALA A 125 -7.22 -21.58 -30.43
C ALA A 125 -5.98 -22.45 -30.17
N ARG A 126 -6.16 -23.79 -30.22
CA ARG A 126 -5.07 -24.75 -30.12
C ARG A 126 -4.08 -24.62 -31.25
N HIS A 127 -4.56 -24.53 -32.51
CA HIS A 127 -3.72 -24.34 -33.71
C HIS A 127 -2.94 -23.02 -33.64
N THR A 128 -3.56 -21.92 -33.24
CA THR A 128 -2.87 -20.62 -33.03
C THR A 128 -1.74 -20.74 -32.00
N ARG A 129 -1.95 -21.52 -30.97
CA ARG A 129 -0.90 -21.80 -29.96
C ARG A 129 0.23 -22.65 -30.53
N GLU A 130 -0.08 -23.68 -31.32
CA GLU A 130 0.90 -24.52 -32.01
C GLU A 130 1.74 -23.69 -32.97
N GLU A 131 1.12 -22.81 -33.77
CA GLU A 131 1.79 -21.94 -34.74
C GLU A 131 2.70 -20.91 -34.03
N SER A 132 2.29 -20.41 -32.87
CA SER A 132 3.11 -19.50 -32.06
C SER A 132 4.38 -20.17 -31.52
N ILE A 133 4.32 -21.48 -31.22
CA ILE A 133 5.47 -22.27 -30.77
C ILE A 133 6.42 -22.60 -31.93
N GLU A 134 5.89 -22.89 -33.11
CA GLU A 134 6.73 -23.22 -34.30
C GLU A 134 7.46 -22.01 -34.87
N ARG A 135 6.87 -20.82 -34.80
CA ARG A 135 7.53 -19.56 -35.26
C ARG A 135 8.73 -19.13 -34.42
N ARG A 136 9.07 -19.86 -33.35
CA ARG A 136 10.28 -19.63 -32.54
C ARG A 136 11.60 -19.97 -33.26
N ASP A 137 11.55 -20.60 -34.40
CA ASP A 137 12.76 -21.03 -35.13
C ASP A 137 13.30 -19.97 -36.13
N ALA A 138 12.70 -18.77 -36.19
CA ALA A 138 13.28 -17.63 -36.88
C ALA A 138 14.33 -16.99 -35.96
N ASP A 139 15.59 -17.01 -36.42
CA ASP A 139 16.76 -16.49 -35.73
C ASP A 139 16.51 -15.06 -35.16
N THR A 140 16.59 -14.95 -33.85
CA THR A 140 16.34 -13.70 -33.11
C THR A 140 17.33 -12.59 -33.44
N SER A 141 18.44 -12.91 -34.10
CA SER A 141 19.46 -11.93 -34.51
C SER A 141 19.02 -11.07 -35.71
N ASN A 142 18.12 -11.57 -36.55
CA ASN A 142 17.66 -10.86 -37.73
C ASN A 142 16.40 -10.02 -37.53
N PHE A 143 15.71 -10.19 -36.39
CA PHE A 143 14.48 -9.48 -36.06
C PHE A 143 14.51 -8.87 -34.62
N ALA A 144 15.67 -8.46 -34.16
CA ALA A 144 15.86 -7.91 -32.81
C ALA A 144 14.91 -6.71 -32.46
N GLY A 145 14.35 -6.06 -33.48
CA GLY A 145 13.38 -4.99 -33.29
C GLY A 145 11.89 -5.42 -33.31
N LEU A 146 11.61 -6.67 -33.76
CA LEU A 146 10.24 -7.17 -33.89
C LEU A 146 9.85 -8.23 -32.86
N VAL A 147 10.84 -8.88 -32.24
CA VAL A 147 10.60 -9.86 -31.18
C VAL A 147 10.75 -9.17 -29.85
N VAL A 148 9.66 -8.61 -29.37
CA VAL A 148 9.56 -8.22 -27.96
C VAL A 148 9.41 -9.51 -27.16
N PRO A 149 10.41 -9.91 -26.35
CA PRO A 149 10.29 -11.13 -25.55
C PRO A 149 9.05 -11.05 -24.67
N GLN A 150 8.32 -12.14 -24.57
CA GLN A 150 7.03 -12.20 -23.86
C GLN A 150 7.14 -11.76 -22.39
N TYR A 151 8.32 -11.91 -21.75
CA TYR A 151 8.60 -11.39 -20.40
C TYR A 151 8.69 -9.86 -20.33
N LEU A 152 8.88 -9.17 -21.45
CA LEU A 152 8.84 -7.69 -21.50
C LEU A 152 7.40 -7.15 -21.56
N VAL A 153 6.42 -7.97 -21.93
CA VAL A 153 5.00 -7.59 -21.89
C VAL A 153 4.51 -7.57 -20.42
N ASP A 154 4.99 -8.49 -19.60
CA ASP A 154 4.73 -8.49 -18.15
C ASP A 154 5.44 -7.32 -17.44
N LEU A 155 6.47 -6.74 -18.06
CA LEU A 155 7.22 -5.58 -17.59
C LEU A 155 6.75 -4.26 -18.22
N ALA A 156 5.61 -4.23 -18.92
CA ALA A 156 5.05 -3.00 -19.45
C ALA A 156 4.79 -2.02 -18.29
N ALA A 157 5.60 -0.96 -18.22
CA ALA A 157 5.43 0.07 -17.23
C ALA A 157 4.12 0.82 -17.51
N PRO A 158 3.17 0.80 -16.58
CA PRO A 158 1.93 1.54 -16.76
C PRO A 158 2.24 3.04 -16.80
N PHE A 159 1.46 3.79 -17.57
CA PHE A 159 1.56 5.25 -17.57
C PHE A 159 1.34 5.80 -16.16
N ALA A 160 2.28 6.60 -15.67
CA ALA A 160 2.18 7.21 -14.35
C ALA A 160 1.13 8.33 -14.39
N ARG A 161 0.10 8.20 -13.57
CA ARG A 161 -0.93 9.21 -13.37
C ARG A 161 -1.00 9.59 -11.90
N ALA A 162 -1.37 10.84 -11.61
CA ALA A 162 -1.77 11.23 -10.28
C ALA A 162 -2.97 10.35 -9.87
N GLY A 163 -2.94 9.79 -8.67
CA GLY A 163 -4.04 9.00 -8.14
C GLY A 163 -5.23 9.88 -7.75
N ARG A 164 -5.92 9.51 -6.68
CA ARG A 164 -7.03 10.28 -6.10
C ARG A 164 -6.83 10.53 -4.59
N PRO A 165 -5.73 11.16 -4.17
CA PRO A 165 -5.43 11.34 -2.76
C PRO A 165 -6.48 12.17 -2.03
N THR A 166 -6.97 13.25 -2.64
CA THR A 166 -8.00 14.11 -2.05
C THR A 166 -9.32 13.35 -1.86
N ALA A 167 -9.77 12.61 -2.87
CA ALA A 167 -10.96 11.80 -2.78
C ALA A 167 -10.84 10.65 -1.77
N ASP A 168 -9.64 10.10 -1.55
CA ASP A 168 -9.44 8.99 -0.62
C ASP A 168 -9.29 9.43 0.83
N PHE A 169 -8.60 10.52 1.09
CA PHE A 169 -8.23 10.95 2.44
C PHE A 169 -8.98 12.18 2.95
N ALA A 170 -9.44 13.06 2.05
CA ALA A 170 -10.04 14.33 2.42
C ALA A 170 -11.56 14.36 2.34
N THR A 171 -12.22 13.28 1.96
CA THR A 171 -13.67 13.24 1.78
C THR A 171 -14.36 12.18 2.63
N SER A 172 -15.60 12.45 3.00
CA SER A 172 -16.53 11.47 3.57
C SER A 172 -17.32 10.81 2.43
N LYS A 173 -17.19 9.48 2.31
CA LYS A 173 -17.77 8.72 1.20
C LYS A 173 -19.18 8.25 1.54
N HIS A 174 -20.11 8.47 0.64
CA HIS A 174 -21.47 8.01 0.76
C HIS A 174 -21.82 7.03 -0.36
N ALA A 175 -22.67 6.06 -0.01
CA ALA A 175 -23.21 5.15 -1.02
C ALA A 175 -24.18 5.89 -1.92
N LEU A 176 -24.12 5.63 -3.23
CA LEU A 176 -25.11 6.16 -4.17
C LEU A 176 -26.51 5.65 -3.82
N PRO A 177 -27.56 6.49 -3.97
CA PRO A 177 -28.92 6.07 -3.75
C PRO A 177 -29.29 4.94 -4.73
N ALA A 178 -30.12 4.01 -4.28
CA ALA A 178 -30.55 2.86 -5.09
C ALA A 178 -31.38 3.29 -6.31
N SER A 179 -31.99 4.48 -6.26
CA SER A 179 -32.77 5.07 -7.35
C SER A 179 -32.70 6.59 -7.27
N GLY A 180 -32.80 7.25 -8.43
CA GLY A 180 -32.74 8.71 -8.54
C GLY A 180 -31.34 9.21 -8.88
N MET A 181 -31.25 10.46 -9.33
CA MET A 181 -30.02 11.13 -9.77
C MET A 181 -29.59 12.24 -8.81
N THR A 182 -30.16 12.28 -7.62
CA THR A 182 -29.85 13.30 -6.59
C THR A 182 -29.82 12.65 -5.21
N LEU A 183 -28.81 13.01 -4.43
CA LEU A 183 -28.75 12.75 -3.00
C LEU A 183 -29.24 14.01 -2.29
N ASN A 184 -30.28 13.87 -1.46
CA ASN A 184 -30.86 14.99 -0.73
C ASN A 184 -30.49 14.88 0.75
N ILE A 185 -29.88 15.93 1.28
CA ILE A 185 -29.48 16.02 2.67
C ILE A 185 -30.17 17.22 3.29
N SER A 186 -30.89 17.04 4.41
CA SER A 186 -31.45 18.14 5.18
C SER A 186 -30.34 18.87 5.92
N ARG A 187 -30.25 20.18 5.76
CA ARG A 187 -29.28 21.04 6.46
C ARG A 187 -30.08 22.06 7.30
N MET A 188 -29.91 22.01 8.60
CA MET A 188 -30.47 23.03 9.48
C MET A 188 -29.83 24.38 9.20
N THR A 189 -30.64 25.38 8.97
CA THR A 189 -30.23 26.77 8.75
C THR A 189 -30.48 27.64 9.97
N THR A 190 -31.50 27.32 10.77
CA THR A 190 -31.79 28.00 12.00
C THR A 190 -31.88 26.98 13.13
N GLY A 191 -31.06 27.13 14.15
CA GLY A 191 -31.08 26.28 15.35
C GLY A 191 -32.08 26.77 16.38
N THR A 192 -32.39 25.93 17.37
CA THR A 192 -33.17 26.33 18.55
C THR A 192 -32.35 27.30 19.41
N SER A 193 -33.03 28.31 19.99
CA SER A 193 -32.37 29.23 20.90
C SER A 193 -32.74 28.91 22.36
N THR A 194 -31.78 29.09 23.25
CA THR A 194 -31.97 29.03 24.70
C THR A 194 -31.48 30.35 25.29
N ALA A 195 -32.24 30.90 26.23
CA ALA A 195 -31.83 32.09 26.93
C ALA A 195 -31.98 31.90 28.47
N VAL A 196 -31.18 32.63 29.21
CA VAL A 196 -31.32 32.68 30.69
C VAL A 196 -32.59 33.45 31.02
N GLN A 197 -33.42 32.87 31.86
CA GLN A 197 -34.61 33.53 32.37
C GLN A 197 -34.25 34.41 33.59
N GLU A 198 -34.15 35.70 33.39
CA GLU A 198 -33.77 36.64 34.45
C GLU A 198 -34.92 36.87 35.46
N THR A 199 -36.16 36.82 35.01
CA THR A 199 -37.31 37.08 35.83
C THR A 199 -38.29 35.90 35.77
N GLN A 200 -38.78 35.47 36.95
CA GLN A 200 -39.81 34.43 37.01
C GLN A 200 -41.08 34.83 36.27
N ASN A 201 -41.72 33.86 35.59
CA ASN A 201 -42.97 34.05 34.86
C ASN A 201 -42.89 34.92 33.61
N THR A 202 -41.68 35.16 33.05
CA THR A 202 -41.52 35.75 31.71
C THR A 202 -41.57 34.69 30.62
N ALA A 203 -41.91 35.09 29.40
CA ALA A 203 -41.90 34.17 28.26
C ALA A 203 -40.53 33.58 28.02
N VAL A 204 -40.46 32.27 27.82
CA VAL A 204 -39.24 31.56 27.48
C VAL A 204 -38.84 31.88 26.05
N SER A 205 -37.54 31.89 25.75
CA SER A 205 -37.05 32.04 24.39
C SER A 205 -37.63 30.94 23.51
N ASN A 206 -38.29 31.33 22.46
CA ASN A 206 -38.85 30.45 21.44
C ASN A 206 -38.24 30.82 20.09
N THR A 207 -37.67 29.85 19.39
CA THR A 207 -37.17 30.02 18.03
C THR A 207 -37.59 28.80 17.23
N ASP A 208 -38.29 29.04 16.12
CA ASP A 208 -38.59 27.97 15.19
C ASP A 208 -37.35 27.53 14.46
N SER A 209 -37.02 26.25 14.53
CA SER A 209 -35.93 25.69 13.74
C SER A 209 -36.36 25.53 12.30
N ASP A 210 -35.47 25.91 11.38
CA ASP A 210 -35.69 25.80 9.94
C ASP A 210 -34.60 24.97 9.28
N ASP A 211 -34.94 24.26 8.22
CA ASP A 211 -33.99 23.47 7.45
C ASP A 211 -34.05 23.82 5.96
N THR A 212 -32.98 23.56 5.28
CA THR A 212 -32.86 23.70 3.84
C THR A 212 -32.39 22.39 3.23
N LEU A 213 -33.03 22.02 2.13
CA LEU A 213 -32.69 20.83 1.38
C LEU A 213 -31.42 21.08 0.57
N LEU A 214 -30.32 20.41 0.94
CA LEU A 214 -29.11 20.34 0.11
C LEU A 214 -29.27 19.19 -0.89
N SER A 215 -29.40 19.52 -2.16
CA SER A 215 -29.55 18.55 -3.24
C SER A 215 -28.23 18.38 -3.99
N ILE A 216 -27.64 17.21 -3.89
CA ILE A 216 -26.37 16.86 -4.53
C ILE A 216 -26.66 16.01 -5.76
N PRO A 217 -26.45 16.54 -6.98
CA PRO A 217 -26.71 15.76 -8.19
C PRO A 217 -25.62 14.73 -8.43
N VAL A 218 -26.03 13.50 -8.73
CA VAL A 218 -25.12 12.43 -9.16
C VAL A 218 -24.57 12.78 -10.54
N ARG A 219 -23.24 12.74 -10.68
CA ARG A 219 -22.53 13.03 -11.93
C ARG A 219 -21.83 11.78 -12.45
N THR A 220 -21.73 11.68 -13.75
CA THR A 220 -21.10 10.53 -14.42
C THR A 220 -19.76 10.93 -14.99
N ILE A 221 -18.72 10.20 -14.64
CA ILE A 221 -17.40 10.29 -15.27
C ILE A 221 -17.27 9.05 -16.16
N ALA A 222 -17.17 9.26 -17.47
CA ALA A 222 -17.04 8.20 -18.45
C ALA A 222 -15.79 8.41 -19.30
N GLY A 223 -15.21 7.32 -19.78
CA GLY A 223 -14.09 7.32 -20.70
C GLY A 223 -14.28 6.20 -21.71
N GLN A 224 -13.83 6.42 -22.94
CA GLN A 224 -13.83 5.43 -24.01
C GLN A 224 -12.49 5.44 -24.70
N GLN A 225 -12.02 4.27 -25.12
CA GLN A 225 -10.85 4.14 -25.96
C GLN A 225 -11.15 3.14 -27.07
N ASP A 226 -10.92 3.56 -28.30
CA ASP A 226 -11.04 2.72 -29.48
C ASP A 226 -9.72 2.01 -29.75
N LEU A 227 -9.79 0.69 -29.93
CA LEU A 227 -8.65 -0.15 -30.25
C LEU A 227 -8.81 -0.71 -31.66
N SER A 228 -7.72 -0.71 -32.44
CA SER A 228 -7.75 -1.37 -33.75
C SER A 228 -7.85 -2.89 -33.58
N LYS A 229 -8.60 -3.53 -34.46
CA LYS A 229 -8.74 -5.00 -34.46
C LYS A 229 -7.38 -5.71 -34.55
N GLN A 230 -6.45 -5.16 -35.35
CA GLN A 230 -5.10 -5.69 -35.46
C GLN A 230 -4.31 -5.61 -34.16
N ALA A 231 -4.51 -4.56 -33.35
CA ALA A 231 -3.86 -4.44 -32.04
C ALA A 231 -4.39 -5.51 -31.07
N ILE A 232 -5.70 -5.77 -31.09
CA ILE A 232 -6.32 -6.80 -30.23
C ILE A 232 -5.86 -8.20 -30.63
N GLU A 233 -5.78 -8.48 -31.95
CA GLU A 233 -5.42 -9.81 -32.44
C GLU A 233 -3.92 -10.14 -32.29
N ARG A 234 -3.04 -9.14 -32.30
CA ARG A 234 -1.58 -9.32 -32.26
C ARG A 234 -0.94 -8.94 -30.94
N GLY A 235 -1.61 -8.16 -30.11
CA GLY A 235 -1.09 -7.72 -28.83
C GLY A 235 -1.58 -8.61 -27.69
N THR A 236 -0.65 -9.17 -26.92
CA THR A 236 -0.97 -9.97 -25.73
C THR A 236 -1.20 -9.01 -24.55
N GLY A 237 -2.39 -9.06 -23.92
CA GLY A 237 -2.69 -8.30 -22.70
C GLY A 237 -3.00 -6.80 -22.91
N ILE A 238 -3.22 -6.34 -24.14
CA ILE A 238 -3.56 -4.93 -24.45
C ILE A 238 -4.84 -4.50 -23.76
N ASP A 239 -5.84 -5.36 -23.68
CA ASP A 239 -7.13 -5.12 -23.05
C ASP A 239 -6.97 -4.82 -21.56
N THR A 240 -6.23 -5.65 -20.82
CA THR A 240 -5.94 -5.43 -19.39
C THR A 240 -5.16 -4.14 -19.16
N PHE A 241 -4.20 -3.83 -20.01
CA PHE A 241 -3.41 -2.61 -19.92
C PHE A 241 -4.26 -1.36 -20.14
N VAL A 242 -5.11 -1.36 -21.18
CA VAL A 242 -5.99 -0.24 -21.51
C VAL A 242 -7.04 -0.03 -20.45
N VAL A 243 -7.67 -1.10 -19.94
CA VAL A 243 -8.65 -1.00 -18.84
C VAL A 243 -7.98 -0.45 -17.58
N ALA A 244 -6.79 -0.91 -17.23
CA ALA A 244 -6.05 -0.40 -16.08
C ALA A 244 -5.69 1.10 -16.23
N ASP A 245 -5.29 1.55 -17.44
CA ASP A 245 -5.01 2.97 -17.67
C ASP A 245 -6.29 3.81 -17.66
N LEU A 246 -7.39 3.29 -18.20
CA LEU A 246 -8.69 3.95 -18.14
C LEU A 246 -9.17 4.17 -16.70
N ILE A 247 -9.03 3.16 -15.85
CA ILE A 247 -9.35 3.26 -14.42
C ILE A 247 -8.46 4.31 -13.74
N ARG A 248 -7.16 4.33 -14.03
CA ARG A 248 -6.25 5.36 -13.49
C ARG A 248 -6.63 6.76 -13.98
N SER A 249 -7.00 6.90 -15.23
CA SER A 249 -7.51 8.16 -15.80
C SER A 249 -8.76 8.63 -15.09
N TRP A 250 -9.69 7.70 -14.84
CA TRP A 250 -10.90 7.97 -14.06
C TRP A 250 -10.58 8.46 -12.65
N HIS A 251 -9.62 7.81 -11.95
CA HIS A 251 -9.19 8.26 -10.62
C HIS A 251 -8.66 9.70 -10.64
N THR A 252 -7.79 10.03 -11.60
CA THR A 252 -7.24 11.38 -11.75
C THR A 252 -8.33 12.41 -12.04
N THR A 253 -9.29 12.05 -12.90
CA THR A 253 -10.41 12.93 -13.23
C THR A 253 -11.33 13.16 -12.04
N LEU A 254 -11.65 12.12 -11.28
CA LEU A 254 -12.47 12.24 -10.07
C LEU A 254 -11.80 13.19 -9.06
N ASP A 255 -10.53 13.00 -8.81
CA ASP A 255 -9.79 13.80 -7.85
C ASP A 255 -9.65 15.27 -8.28
N ASN A 256 -9.39 15.48 -9.57
CA ASN A 256 -9.39 16.83 -10.14
C ASN A 256 -10.76 17.50 -10.03
N GLN A 257 -11.85 16.76 -10.18
CA GLN A 257 -13.22 17.29 -9.94
C GLN A 257 -13.44 17.61 -8.46
N CYS A 258 -12.97 16.80 -7.53
CA CYS A 258 -13.03 17.10 -6.09
C CYS A 258 -12.27 18.38 -5.71
N LEU A 259 -11.18 18.68 -6.39
CA LEU A 259 -10.39 19.90 -6.15
C LEU A 259 -10.97 21.11 -6.89
N ASN A 260 -11.11 21.00 -8.21
CA ASN A 260 -11.29 22.13 -9.11
C ASN A 260 -12.69 22.17 -9.78
N GLY A 261 -13.59 21.27 -9.43
CA GLY A 261 -14.92 21.20 -10.04
C GLY A 261 -15.75 22.46 -9.77
N ALA A 262 -16.37 23.00 -10.81
CA ALA A 262 -17.14 24.24 -10.72
C ALA A 262 -18.58 24.04 -10.20
N GLY A 263 -19.08 22.78 -10.10
CA GLY A 263 -20.47 22.49 -9.72
C GLY A 263 -21.51 22.78 -10.81
N THR A 264 -21.08 23.23 -11.98
CA THR A 264 -21.93 23.59 -13.12
C THR A 264 -21.61 22.74 -14.35
N SER A 265 -22.47 22.73 -15.34
CA SER A 265 -22.23 22.04 -16.63
C SER A 265 -21.84 20.57 -16.49
N GLY A 266 -22.41 19.84 -15.55
CA GLY A 266 -22.14 18.42 -15.34
C GLY A 266 -20.93 18.11 -14.46
N THR A 267 -20.20 19.10 -13.96
CA THR A 267 -19.08 18.94 -13.04
C THR A 267 -19.55 18.77 -11.59
N ILE A 268 -18.69 18.17 -10.76
CA ILE A 268 -18.88 18.08 -9.30
C ILE A 268 -18.51 19.44 -8.70
N LEU A 269 -19.12 19.81 -7.57
CA LEU A 269 -18.70 20.99 -6.83
C LEU A 269 -17.45 20.66 -6.03
N GLY A 270 -16.30 21.12 -6.51
CA GLY A 270 -15.01 20.90 -5.88
C GLY A 270 -14.71 21.92 -4.78
N LEU A 271 -13.58 21.70 -4.08
CA LEU A 271 -13.10 22.59 -3.01
C LEU A 271 -12.98 24.05 -3.48
N ASP A 272 -12.49 24.24 -4.69
CA ASP A 272 -12.28 25.58 -5.26
C ASP A 272 -13.59 26.31 -5.56
N GLY A 273 -14.63 25.56 -5.94
CA GLY A 273 -15.96 26.10 -6.25
C GLY A 273 -16.91 26.21 -5.04
N SER A 274 -16.55 25.61 -3.92
CA SER A 274 -17.45 25.47 -2.74
C SER A 274 -17.73 26.77 -1.98
N GLY A 275 -17.09 27.91 -2.37
CA GLY A 275 -17.24 29.18 -1.68
C GLY A 275 -16.62 29.24 -0.30
N GLY A 276 -15.66 28.36 -0.01
CA GLY A 276 -14.89 28.37 1.22
C GLY A 276 -14.13 29.69 1.42
N ASN A 277 -13.80 30.02 2.66
CA ASN A 277 -13.08 31.26 2.99
C ASN A 277 -11.68 31.27 2.36
N ALA A 278 -11.45 32.17 1.44
CA ALA A 278 -10.16 32.35 0.79
C ALA A 278 -9.25 33.27 1.63
N ILE A 279 -8.17 32.73 2.13
CA ILE A 279 -7.12 33.51 2.80
C ILE A 279 -6.10 33.93 1.76
N THR A 280 -6.07 35.21 1.43
CA THR A 280 -5.15 35.72 0.44
C THR A 280 -3.73 35.80 1.01
N TYR A 281 -2.80 35.16 0.31
CA TYR A 281 -1.38 35.24 0.55
C TYR A 281 -0.68 35.65 -0.76
N THR A 282 -0.39 36.95 -0.91
CA THR A 282 0.35 37.48 -2.04
C THR A 282 1.59 38.20 -1.55
N SER A 283 2.74 37.77 -2.02
CA SER A 283 4.01 38.42 -1.72
C SER A 283 4.93 38.31 -2.93
N ALA A 284 5.62 39.41 -3.26
CA ALA A 284 6.66 39.38 -4.27
C ALA A 284 7.87 38.53 -3.84
N SER A 285 8.07 38.39 -2.54
CA SER A 285 9.12 37.55 -1.93
C SER A 285 8.47 36.62 -0.91
N PRO A 286 7.92 35.47 -1.33
CA PRO A 286 7.22 34.54 -0.44
C PRO A 286 8.21 33.92 0.55
N THR A 287 7.89 34.04 1.85
CA THR A 287 8.67 33.45 2.93
C THR A 287 7.74 32.58 3.80
N VAL A 288 8.31 31.59 4.48
CA VAL A 288 7.54 30.77 5.44
C VAL A 288 7.06 31.60 6.61
N ILE A 289 7.80 32.63 7.03
CA ILE A 289 7.40 33.55 8.11
C ILE A 289 6.09 34.26 7.78
N LEU A 290 5.86 34.62 6.53
CA LEU A 290 4.61 35.23 6.08
C LEU A 290 3.49 34.20 5.82
N LEU A 291 3.85 32.98 5.47
CA LEU A 291 2.90 31.89 5.23
C LEU A 291 2.31 31.33 6.54
N TYR A 292 3.12 31.15 7.56
CA TYR A 292 2.73 30.50 8.80
C TYR A 292 1.51 31.14 9.49
N PRO A 293 1.44 32.48 9.64
CA PRO A 293 0.25 33.15 10.18
C PRO A 293 -1.01 32.90 9.37
N LYS A 294 -0.88 32.75 8.04
CA LYS A 294 -2.02 32.46 7.16
C LYS A 294 -2.55 31.05 7.33
N LEU A 295 -1.67 30.09 7.59
CA LEU A 295 -2.07 28.72 7.92
C LEU A 295 -2.77 28.67 9.30
N ALA A 296 -2.27 29.41 10.28
CA ALA A 296 -2.91 29.51 11.59
C ALA A 296 -4.31 30.18 11.47
N ASP A 297 -4.44 31.18 10.63
CA ASP A 297 -5.70 31.84 10.34
C ASP A 297 -6.70 30.86 9.68
N ALA A 298 -6.26 29.98 8.78
CA ALA A 298 -7.11 28.97 8.19
C ALA A 298 -7.70 27.99 9.24
N VAL A 299 -6.88 27.55 10.19
CA VAL A 299 -7.32 26.71 11.29
C VAL A 299 -8.35 27.45 12.15
N GLN A 300 -8.03 28.70 12.53
CA GLN A 300 -8.91 29.52 13.35
C GLN A 300 -10.26 29.78 12.67
N GLN A 301 -10.29 30.03 11.36
CA GLN A 301 -11.54 30.29 10.64
C GLN A 301 -12.46 29.08 10.63
N ILE A 302 -11.94 27.85 10.47
CA ILE A 302 -12.76 26.64 10.56
C ILE A 302 -13.32 26.49 11.99
N GLN A 303 -12.48 26.69 13.00
CA GLN A 303 -12.92 26.56 14.38
C GLN A 303 -13.97 27.58 14.77
N THR A 304 -13.82 28.82 14.27
CA THR A 304 -14.77 29.91 14.60
C THR A 304 -16.07 29.84 13.82
N ASN A 305 -16.01 29.47 12.53
CA ASN A 305 -17.18 29.54 11.64
C ASN A 305 -17.95 28.21 11.57
N ALA A 306 -17.23 27.07 11.65
CA ALA A 306 -17.83 25.75 11.61
C ALA A 306 -17.92 25.07 12.98
N PHE A 307 -17.31 25.66 14.02
CA PHE A 307 -17.25 25.08 15.38
C PHE A 307 -16.68 23.66 15.42
N GLN A 308 -15.79 23.36 14.46
CA GLN A 308 -15.15 22.05 14.29
C GLN A 308 -13.64 22.21 14.19
N ASN A 309 -12.93 21.13 14.46
CA ASN A 309 -11.49 21.10 14.20
C ASN A 309 -11.25 20.68 12.73
N PRO A 310 -10.33 21.33 12.02
CA PRO A 310 -9.87 20.82 10.74
C PRO A 310 -9.23 19.44 10.92
N THR A 311 -9.31 18.60 9.91
CA THR A 311 -8.79 17.24 9.96
C THR A 311 -7.44 17.11 9.26
N GLN A 312 -7.19 17.88 8.20
CA GLN A 312 -5.99 17.72 7.39
C GLN A 312 -5.73 18.90 6.45
N TRP A 313 -4.49 18.92 5.96
CA TRP A 313 -4.05 19.80 4.89
C TRP A 313 -4.00 19.05 3.56
N VAL A 314 -4.46 19.68 2.49
CA VAL A 314 -4.27 19.20 1.12
C VAL A 314 -3.41 20.21 0.37
N MET A 315 -2.31 19.74 -0.23
CA MET A 315 -1.38 20.60 -0.95
C MET A 315 -0.63 19.86 -2.05
N HIS A 316 -0.13 20.62 -3.03
CA HIS A 316 0.72 20.04 -4.08
C HIS A 316 2.08 19.57 -3.51
N PRO A 317 2.65 18.46 -3.98
CA PRO A 317 3.94 17.95 -3.50
C PRO A 317 5.08 18.98 -3.53
N ARG A 318 5.08 19.88 -4.52
CA ARG A 318 6.08 20.98 -4.59
C ARG A 318 6.01 21.91 -3.38
N ARG A 319 4.80 22.11 -2.82
CA ARG A 319 4.61 22.95 -1.63
C ARG A 319 5.13 22.27 -0.38
N LEU A 320 4.89 20.97 -0.24
CA LEU A 320 5.50 20.19 0.82
C LEU A 320 7.04 20.23 0.72
N ALA A 321 7.60 20.03 -0.46
CA ALA A 321 9.04 20.12 -0.68
C ALA A 321 9.60 21.50 -0.30
N TYR A 322 8.89 22.58 -0.64
CA TYR A 322 9.25 23.92 -0.22
C TYR A 322 9.27 24.06 1.31
N LEU A 323 8.24 23.55 2.01
CA LEU A 323 8.18 23.62 3.47
C LEU A 323 9.28 22.77 4.13
N LEU A 324 9.57 21.59 3.60
CA LEU A 324 10.65 20.72 4.09
C LEU A 324 12.04 21.34 3.90
N ALA A 325 12.23 22.08 2.83
CA ALA A 325 13.50 22.74 2.54
C ALA A 325 13.76 23.99 3.41
N GLN A 326 12.74 24.47 4.12
CA GLN A 326 12.89 25.65 4.97
C GLN A 326 13.54 25.30 6.31
N VAL A 327 14.47 26.13 6.69
CA VAL A 327 15.21 26.04 7.95
C VAL A 327 15.10 27.35 8.72
N ASP A 328 15.26 27.30 10.02
CA ASP A 328 15.40 28.49 10.86
C ASP A 328 16.80 29.14 10.69
N SER A 329 17.03 30.25 11.38
CA SER A 329 18.33 30.95 11.37
C SER A 329 19.48 30.06 11.90
N SER A 330 19.18 28.96 12.58
CA SER A 330 20.14 27.99 13.11
C SER A 330 20.28 26.73 12.26
N GLY A 331 19.66 26.71 11.06
CA GLY A 331 19.70 25.58 10.13
C GLY A 331 18.81 24.39 10.51
N ARG A 332 17.82 24.57 11.41
CA ARG A 332 16.89 23.52 11.80
C ARG A 332 15.69 23.46 10.87
N PRO A 333 15.23 22.28 10.42
CA PRO A 333 14.02 22.15 9.61
C PRO A 333 12.79 22.69 10.35
N LEU A 334 11.93 23.45 9.66
CA LEU A 334 10.67 23.96 10.20
C LEU A 334 9.56 22.91 10.24
N VAL A 335 9.58 21.99 9.29
CA VAL A 335 8.66 20.84 9.26
C VAL A 335 9.45 19.59 9.63
N VAL A 336 9.07 18.96 10.74
CA VAL A 336 9.74 17.75 11.24
C VAL A 336 8.81 16.57 10.97
N PRO A 337 9.32 15.46 10.43
CA PRO A 337 8.55 14.22 10.30
C PRO A 337 8.01 13.77 11.67
N ASN A 338 6.83 13.17 11.70
CA ASN A 338 6.25 12.58 12.91
C ASN A 338 7.11 11.38 13.36
N ALA A 339 8.17 11.64 14.10
CA ALA A 339 9.01 10.62 14.70
C ALA A 339 8.55 10.40 16.15
N GLN A 340 8.01 9.24 16.44
CA GLN A 340 7.88 8.77 17.80
C GLN A 340 9.23 8.21 18.25
N GLY A 341 10.08 9.06 18.84
CA GLY A 341 11.39 8.61 19.30
C GLY A 341 12.32 9.77 19.67
N PRO A 342 13.48 9.53 20.27
CA PRO A 342 14.43 10.60 20.59
C PRO A 342 14.88 11.30 19.30
N TYR A 343 15.09 12.59 19.36
CA TYR A 343 15.31 13.57 18.27
C TYR A 343 16.35 13.23 17.18
N ASN A 344 17.03 12.09 17.27
CA ASN A 344 18.08 11.66 16.35
C ASN A 344 17.72 10.48 15.41
N GLN A 345 16.49 9.98 15.43
CA GLN A 345 16.10 8.85 14.57
C GLN A 345 15.41 9.33 13.31
N ILE A 346 16.19 9.60 12.28
CA ILE A 346 15.70 9.85 10.91
C ILE A 346 14.90 8.64 10.35
N ALA A 347 15.09 7.45 10.92
CA ALA A 347 14.47 6.21 10.47
C ALA A 347 13.06 5.93 11.02
N ALA A 348 12.59 6.66 12.02
CA ALA A 348 11.32 6.35 12.69
C ALA A 348 10.06 6.77 11.90
N ALA A 349 10.20 7.59 10.87
CA ALA A 349 9.08 8.02 10.03
C ALA A 349 8.53 6.91 9.11
N ALA A 350 9.27 5.85 8.90
CA ALA A 350 8.91 4.76 7.99
C ALA A 350 7.93 3.73 8.57
N GLY A 351 7.59 3.81 9.86
CA GLY A 351 6.91 2.72 10.57
C GLY A 351 5.40 2.74 10.63
N SER A 352 4.73 3.83 10.31
CA SER A 352 3.28 3.91 10.49
C SER A 352 2.55 4.33 9.21
N GLY A 353 2.27 3.38 8.35
CA GLY A 353 1.20 3.50 7.36
C GLY A 353 1.40 4.48 6.20
N ALA A 354 2.58 5.01 6.00
CA ALA A 354 2.89 5.94 4.91
C ALA A 354 3.09 5.27 3.54
N SER A 355 2.47 4.12 3.29
CA SER A 355 2.74 3.38 2.06
C SER A 355 1.76 3.64 0.93
N SER A 356 0.82 4.57 1.06
CA SER A 356 -0.06 4.93 -0.03
C SER A 356 0.22 6.34 -0.55
N TYR A 357 0.20 6.47 -1.87
CA TYR A 357 0.34 7.75 -2.55
C TYR A 357 -0.68 8.77 -2.02
N GLY A 358 -0.19 9.96 -1.66
CA GLY A 358 -1.01 11.04 -1.08
C GLY A 358 -0.91 11.17 0.44
N ASN A 359 -0.65 10.12 1.19
CA ASN A 359 -0.36 10.23 2.61
C ASN A 359 1.14 10.43 2.82
N SER A 360 1.55 11.67 3.06
CA SER A 360 2.96 12.03 3.14
C SER A 360 3.66 11.59 4.42
N GLY A 361 2.91 11.18 5.45
CA GLY A 361 3.45 10.90 6.79
C GLY A 361 3.90 12.15 7.56
N TYR A 362 3.80 13.35 6.97
CA TYR A 362 4.10 14.61 7.64
C TYR A 362 2.87 15.23 8.25
N SER A 363 3.07 16.02 9.29
CA SER A 363 2.03 16.84 9.90
C SER A 363 2.46 18.31 9.97
N LEU A 364 1.51 19.21 9.83
CA LEU A 364 1.68 20.64 9.96
C LEU A 364 0.65 21.17 10.95
N MET A 365 1.11 21.85 12.00
CA MET A 365 0.26 22.32 13.10
C MET A 365 -0.59 21.19 13.73
N GLY A 366 -0.02 19.97 13.82
CA GLY A 366 -0.71 18.80 14.38
C GLY A 366 -1.69 18.09 13.41
N LEU A 367 -1.89 18.62 12.21
CA LEU A 367 -2.77 18.03 11.19
C LEU A 367 -1.96 17.29 10.13
N PRO A 368 -2.38 16.11 9.69
CA PRO A 368 -1.71 15.37 8.63
C PRO A 368 -1.77 16.11 7.29
N ILE A 369 -0.73 15.91 6.48
CA ILE A 369 -0.60 16.52 5.16
C ILE A 369 -0.91 15.45 4.11
N VAL A 370 -1.92 15.69 3.31
CA VAL A 370 -2.23 14.96 2.07
C VAL A 370 -1.57 15.68 0.91
N THR A 371 -0.71 14.98 0.18
CA THR A 371 -0.07 15.52 -1.02
C THR A 371 -0.81 15.04 -2.26
N ASP A 372 -1.18 16.00 -3.11
CA ASP A 372 -1.93 15.72 -4.31
C ASP A 372 -1.37 16.51 -5.50
N ALA A 373 -0.97 15.79 -6.54
CA ALA A 373 -0.43 16.38 -7.77
C ALA A 373 -1.52 17.00 -8.66
N ASN A 374 -2.81 16.74 -8.38
CA ASN A 374 -3.94 17.35 -9.10
C ASN A 374 -4.27 18.77 -8.61
N VAL A 375 -3.69 19.20 -7.49
CA VAL A 375 -3.80 20.59 -7.02
C VAL A 375 -3.21 21.53 -8.09
N THR A 376 -3.98 22.52 -8.50
CA THR A 376 -3.52 23.47 -9.52
C THR A 376 -2.25 24.20 -9.08
N THR A 377 -1.30 24.32 -10.00
CA THR A 377 -0.03 25.06 -9.82
C THR A 377 0.02 26.33 -10.63
N THR A 378 -1.04 26.63 -11.37
CA THR A 378 -1.14 27.76 -12.29
C THR A 378 -2.17 28.80 -11.82
N ALA A 379 -2.47 28.83 -10.53
CA ALA A 379 -3.36 29.84 -9.95
C ALA A 379 -2.69 31.23 -9.93
N GLY A 380 -3.53 32.26 -9.74
CA GLY A 380 -3.13 33.65 -9.67
C GLY A 380 -2.82 34.28 -11.03
N ALA A 381 -2.65 35.58 -11.03
CA ALA A 381 -2.44 36.37 -12.24
C ALA A 381 -1.15 35.99 -13.00
N GLY A 382 -0.13 35.49 -12.28
CA GLY A 382 1.15 35.07 -12.86
C GLY A 382 1.18 33.59 -13.26
N SER A 383 0.09 32.84 -13.13
CA SER A 383 -0.01 31.41 -13.43
C SER A 383 1.09 30.55 -12.80
N ASN A 384 1.55 30.91 -11.61
CA ASN A 384 2.66 30.25 -10.90
C ASN A 384 2.37 29.95 -9.41
N GLN A 385 1.13 30.18 -8.99
CA GLN A 385 0.68 29.96 -7.61
C GLN A 385 -0.01 28.60 -7.46
N ASP A 386 0.12 28.01 -6.30
CA ASP A 386 -0.62 26.83 -5.88
C ASP A 386 -1.42 27.12 -4.62
N LYS A 387 -2.50 26.38 -4.45
CA LYS A 387 -3.40 26.51 -3.32
C LYS A 387 -3.05 25.49 -2.23
N ILE A 388 -3.23 25.89 -0.98
CA ILE A 388 -3.21 25.01 0.18
C ILE A 388 -4.63 24.99 0.73
N TYR A 389 -5.20 23.81 0.92
CA TYR A 389 -6.53 23.67 1.49
C TYR A 389 -6.42 23.15 2.91
N CYS A 390 -7.11 23.80 3.84
CA CYS A 390 -7.38 23.31 5.18
C CYS A 390 -8.80 22.77 5.16
N VAL A 391 -8.99 21.49 5.47
CA VAL A 391 -10.28 20.84 5.30
C VAL A 391 -10.73 20.12 6.56
N ALA A 392 -12.04 20.09 6.75
CA ALA A 392 -12.73 19.22 7.68
C ALA A 392 -13.38 18.09 6.85
N ALA A 393 -12.73 16.92 6.78
CA ALA A 393 -13.15 15.79 5.94
C ALA A 393 -14.61 15.34 6.18
N PRO A 394 -15.18 15.39 7.41
CA PRO A 394 -16.58 15.04 7.63
C PRO A 394 -17.60 15.90 6.85
N GLU A 395 -17.22 17.13 6.51
CA GLU A 395 -18.09 18.07 5.78
C GLU A 395 -17.92 17.99 4.25
N MET A 396 -16.93 17.21 3.81
CA MET A 396 -16.72 16.99 2.38
C MET A 396 -17.37 15.68 1.95
N HIS A 397 -18.56 15.76 1.42
CA HIS A 397 -19.35 14.60 0.98
C HIS A 397 -19.02 14.24 -0.48
N LEU A 398 -18.63 12.97 -0.71
CA LEU A 398 -18.35 12.39 -2.02
C LEU A 398 -19.15 11.10 -2.24
#